data_3a3e4bfa9622cb88ae5a66b4ede7d1e1
#
_entry.id   3a3e4bfa9622cb88ae5a66b4ede7d1e1
#
_cell.length_a   1.000
_cell.length_b   1.000
_cell.length_c   1.000
_cell.angle_alpha   90.00
_cell.angle_beta   90.00
_cell.angle_gamma   90.00
#
_symmetry.space_group_name_H-M   'P 1'
#
loop_
_entity.id
_entity.type
_entity.pdbx_description
1 polymer ?
#
loop_
_entity_poly.entity_id
_entity_poly.type
_entity_poly.pdbx_seq_one_letter_code
_entity_poly.pdbx_strand_id
1 'polypeptide(L)'
;GITDKRLMAHHKFNEHGTSKGIVERLKGGENVCLITDAGTPGISDPGFYLVREAIEAGVEVQTLPGATAFVPALVSSGLPCDKFCFEGFLPQKKGRQTRLEQLSRAPRTMIFYESPRRVVKTLEQLCKYFGEERRVSACREISKVYEESVRGTAKEVMEHFMETEPKGEFVIIVSGCTELQDYAAKADTESAKTAKPVRESKYQRKMREREEQDGETATL
;
A
#
# COMPACT_ATOMS: atom_id res chain seq x y z
N GLY A 1 -25.40 21.96 2.25
CA GLY A 1 -24.82 21.13 1.21
C GLY A 1 -24.21 21.96 0.09
N ILE A 2 -23.41 21.36 -0.77
CA ILE A 2 -22.88 22.01 -1.97
C ILE A 2 -23.97 21.92 -3.03
N THR A 3 -24.47 23.07 -3.48
CA THR A 3 -25.49 23.19 -4.54
C THR A 3 -24.88 23.87 -5.76
N ASP A 4 -25.55 23.80 -6.89
CA ASP A 4 -25.20 24.51 -8.14
C ASP A 4 -23.83 24.18 -8.73
N LYS A 5 -23.32 22.96 -8.50
CA LYS A 5 -22.12 22.46 -9.14
C LYS A 5 -22.45 21.58 -10.34
N ARG A 6 -21.75 21.82 -11.44
CA ARG A 6 -21.84 20.95 -12.62
C ARG A 6 -21.11 19.64 -12.31
N LEU A 7 -21.85 18.54 -12.29
CA LEU A 7 -21.28 17.21 -12.15
C LEU A 7 -21.02 16.58 -13.53
N MET A 8 -19.89 15.92 -13.66
CA MET A 8 -19.50 15.20 -14.87
C MET A 8 -19.03 13.79 -14.48
N ALA A 9 -19.51 12.79 -15.21
CA ALA A 9 -19.02 11.43 -15.04
C ALA A 9 -17.63 11.29 -15.67
N HIS A 10 -16.66 10.80 -14.87
CA HIS A 10 -15.31 10.49 -15.31
C HIS A 10 -14.96 9.09 -14.82
N HIS A 11 -14.91 8.12 -15.72
CA HIS A 11 -14.75 6.72 -15.38
C HIS A 11 -13.87 6.00 -16.42
N LYS A 12 -13.42 4.81 -16.09
CA LYS A 12 -12.49 3.99 -16.88
C LYS A 12 -12.81 3.88 -18.38
N PHE A 13 -14.09 3.94 -18.75
CA PHE A 13 -14.52 3.79 -20.15
C PHE A 13 -14.62 5.10 -20.92
N ASN A 14 -14.58 6.25 -20.24
CA ASN A 14 -14.68 7.56 -20.90
C ASN A 14 -13.50 8.50 -20.58
N GLU A 15 -12.59 8.15 -19.67
CA GLU A 15 -11.53 9.03 -19.17
C GLU A 15 -10.66 9.64 -20.30
N HIS A 16 -10.32 8.88 -21.34
CA HIS A 16 -9.56 9.42 -22.49
C HIS A 16 -10.30 10.52 -23.26
N GLY A 17 -11.61 10.39 -23.42
CA GLY A 17 -12.42 11.38 -24.13
C GLY A 17 -12.73 12.60 -23.27
N THR A 18 -13.06 12.37 -22.00
CA THR A 18 -13.45 13.44 -21.08
C THR A 18 -12.26 14.27 -20.60
N SER A 19 -11.07 13.70 -20.47
CA SER A 19 -9.86 14.42 -20.02
C SER A 19 -9.56 15.64 -20.88
N LYS A 20 -9.59 15.50 -22.21
CA LYS A 20 -9.34 16.62 -23.12
C LYS A 20 -10.33 17.79 -22.91
N GLY A 21 -11.62 17.49 -22.82
CA GLY A 21 -12.65 18.49 -22.60
C GLY A 21 -12.53 19.18 -21.24
N ILE A 22 -12.10 18.45 -20.20
CA ILE A 22 -11.85 19.01 -18.88
C ILE A 22 -10.62 19.93 -18.93
N VAL A 23 -9.53 19.52 -19.58
CA VAL A 23 -8.30 20.32 -19.69
C VAL A 23 -8.56 21.63 -20.44
N GLU A 24 -9.35 21.65 -21.51
CA GLU A 24 -9.70 22.90 -22.20
C GLU A 24 -10.48 23.87 -21.28
N ARG A 25 -11.36 23.35 -20.42
CA ARG A 25 -12.06 24.17 -19.42
C ARG A 25 -11.11 24.74 -18.36
N LEU A 26 -10.16 23.91 -17.88
CA LEU A 26 -9.12 24.34 -16.94
C LEU A 26 -8.25 25.45 -17.54
N LYS A 27 -7.84 25.34 -18.80
CA LYS A 27 -7.12 26.38 -19.54
C LYS A 27 -7.93 27.66 -19.68
N GLY A 28 -9.25 27.53 -19.75
CA GLY A 28 -10.20 28.65 -19.74
C GLY A 28 -10.40 29.33 -18.37
N GLY A 29 -9.68 28.87 -17.34
CA GLY A 29 -9.72 29.42 -15.97
C GLY A 29 -10.76 28.78 -15.05
N GLU A 30 -11.42 27.70 -15.47
CA GLU A 30 -12.33 26.98 -14.57
C GLU A 30 -11.53 26.14 -13.54
N ASN A 31 -12.09 26.00 -12.34
CA ASN A 31 -11.58 25.07 -11.33
C ASN A 31 -12.40 23.78 -11.36
N VAL A 32 -11.71 22.63 -11.38
CA VAL A 32 -12.32 21.31 -11.40
C VAL A 32 -11.83 20.50 -10.20
N CYS A 33 -12.74 19.83 -9.53
CA CYS A 33 -12.42 18.88 -8.46
C CYS A 33 -12.74 17.47 -8.96
N LEU A 34 -11.73 16.58 -8.94
CA LEU A 34 -11.91 15.15 -9.18
C LEU A 34 -12.17 14.46 -7.83
N ILE A 35 -13.28 13.76 -7.74
CA ILE A 35 -13.66 12.97 -6.56
C ILE A 35 -13.94 11.53 -6.98
N THR A 36 -13.84 10.60 -6.04
CA THR A 36 -14.18 9.17 -6.21
C THR A 36 -15.15 8.73 -5.13
N ASP A 37 -15.79 7.60 -5.32
CA ASP A 37 -16.76 7.04 -4.35
C ASP A 37 -16.08 6.65 -3.03
N ALA A 38 -14.82 6.23 -3.09
CA ALA A 38 -14.03 5.88 -1.91
C ALA A 38 -12.52 6.04 -2.16
N GLY A 39 -11.82 6.56 -1.17
CA GLY A 39 -10.36 6.68 -1.20
C GLY A 39 -9.85 7.88 -2.01
N THR A 40 -8.63 7.77 -2.53
CA THR A 40 -7.92 8.81 -3.29
C THR A 40 -8.08 8.59 -4.79
N PRO A 41 -8.57 9.57 -5.55
CA PRO A 41 -8.66 9.49 -7.02
C PRO A 41 -7.32 9.12 -7.65
N GLY A 42 -7.34 8.32 -8.73
CA GLY A 42 -6.14 7.85 -9.42
C GLY A 42 -5.48 6.61 -8.79
N ILE A 43 -5.83 6.23 -7.57
CA ILE A 43 -5.34 5.00 -6.92
C ILE A 43 -6.33 3.86 -7.18
N SER A 44 -6.09 3.10 -8.22
CA SER A 44 -7.00 2.06 -8.78
C SER A 44 -8.32 2.58 -9.32
N ASP A 45 -8.49 3.89 -9.33
CA ASP A 45 -9.61 4.64 -9.89
C ASP A 45 -9.15 5.49 -11.09
N PRO A 46 -10.06 5.98 -11.94
CA PRO A 46 -9.75 6.94 -12.99
C PRO A 46 -9.14 8.23 -12.43
N GLY A 47 -8.24 8.85 -13.21
CA GLY A 47 -7.62 10.11 -12.83
C GLY A 47 -6.23 10.33 -13.40
N PHE A 48 -5.47 9.26 -13.61
CA PHE A 48 -4.10 9.35 -14.10
C PHE A 48 -4.02 10.15 -15.44
N TYR A 49 -4.89 9.85 -16.40
CA TYR A 49 -4.87 10.53 -17.69
C TYR A 49 -5.22 12.01 -17.56
N LEU A 50 -6.22 12.34 -16.76
CA LEU A 50 -6.61 13.73 -16.51
C LEU A 50 -5.49 14.54 -15.86
N VAL A 51 -4.88 13.99 -14.81
CA VAL A 51 -3.77 14.64 -14.11
C VAL A 51 -2.58 14.85 -15.04
N ARG A 52 -2.22 13.84 -15.83
CA ARG A 52 -1.12 13.94 -16.79
C ARG A 52 -1.38 15.02 -17.86
N GLU A 53 -2.55 14.97 -18.50
CA GLU A 53 -2.90 15.94 -19.54
C GLU A 53 -3.01 17.37 -18.98
N ALA A 54 -3.48 17.54 -17.74
CA ALA A 54 -3.52 18.85 -17.08
C ALA A 54 -2.10 19.39 -16.84
N ILE A 55 -1.19 18.57 -16.33
CA ILE A 55 0.22 18.94 -16.11
C ILE A 55 0.90 19.28 -17.44
N GLU A 56 0.71 18.48 -18.49
CA GLU A 56 1.27 18.73 -19.82
C GLU A 56 0.73 20.03 -20.44
N ALA A 57 -0.48 20.41 -20.08
CA ALA A 57 -1.10 21.70 -20.50
C ALA A 57 -0.69 22.90 -19.62
N GLY A 58 0.18 22.73 -18.64
CA GLY A 58 0.61 23.81 -17.74
C GLY A 58 -0.42 24.19 -16.68
N VAL A 59 -1.42 23.36 -16.43
CA VAL A 59 -2.43 23.59 -15.40
C VAL A 59 -1.90 23.11 -14.05
N GLU A 60 -2.08 23.90 -13.01
CA GLU A 60 -1.75 23.53 -11.64
C GLU A 60 -2.65 22.40 -11.16
N VAL A 61 -2.04 21.35 -10.61
CA VAL A 61 -2.74 20.20 -10.02
C VAL A 61 -2.41 20.10 -8.53
N GLN A 62 -3.42 20.19 -7.69
CA GLN A 62 -3.29 20.01 -6.25
C GLN A 62 -3.91 18.69 -5.83
N THR A 63 -3.15 17.86 -5.11
CA THR A 63 -3.65 16.61 -4.53
C THR A 63 -3.74 16.77 -3.02
N LEU A 64 -4.94 16.61 -2.48
CA LEU A 64 -5.16 16.65 -1.04
C LEU A 64 -4.80 15.30 -0.41
N PRO A 65 -4.17 15.26 0.77
CA PRO A 65 -4.01 14.04 1.53
C PRO A 65 -5.37 13.39 1.78
N GLY A 66 -5.47 12.09 1.47
CA GLY A 66 -6.72 11.36 1.58
C GLY A 66 -6.52 9.90 1.96
N ALA A 67 -7.62 9.23 2.28
CA ALA A 67 -7.63 7.83 2.66
C ALA A 67 -7.19 6.93 1.50
N THR A 68 -6.40 5.91 1.81
CA THR A 68 -6.10 4.80 0.89
C THR A 68 -6.12 3.49 1.69
N ALA A 69 -6.83 2.49 1.21
CA ALA A 69 -6.95 1.22 1.95
C ALA A 69 -5.61 0.48 2.08
N PHE A 70 -4.72 0.61 1.11
CA PHE A 70 -3.46 -0.14 1.11
C PHE A 70 -2.46 0.33 2.18
N VAL A 71 -2.48 1.59 2.59
CA VAL A 71 -1.55 2.11 3.61
C VAL A 71 -1.82 1.48 4.99
N PRO A 72 -3.03 1.56 5.56
CA PRO A 72 -3.31 0.88 6.83
C PRO A 72 -3.17 -0.64 6.73
N ALA A 73 -3.53 -1.28 5.61
CA ALA A 73 -3.30 -2.70 5.40
C ALA A 73 -1.80 -3.07 5.46
N LEU A 74 -0.95 -2.30 4.80
CA LEU A 74 0.50 -2.50 4.83
C LEU A 74 1.05 -2.37 6.25
N VAL A 75 0.71 -1.28 6.94
CA VAL A 75 1.18 -1.03 8.31
C VAL A 75 0.71 -2.13 9.27
N SER A 76 -0.56 -2.54 9.17
CA SER A 76 -1.12 -3.58 10.02
C SER A 76 -0.71 -4.99 9.65
N SER A 77 -0.09 -5.20 8.48
CA SER A 77 0.35 -6.53 8.02
C SER A 77 1.47 -7.14 8.88
N GLY A 78 2.32 -6.28 9.48
CA GLY A 78 3.54 -6.70 10.17
C GLY A 78 4.67 -7.12 9.21
N LEU A 79 4.52 -6.90 7.91
CA LEU A 79 5.55 -7.12 6.89
C LEU A 79 6.37 -5.84 6.68
N PRO A 80 7.61 -5.93 6.13
CA PRO A 80 8.43 -4.76 5.87
C PRO A 80 7.68 -3.71 5.05
N CYS A 81 7.64 -2.47 5.54
CA CYS A 81 6.89 -1.38 4.93
C CYS A 81 7.75 -0.20 4.47
N ASP A 82 9.08 -0.28 4.63
CA ASP A 82 10.04 0.73 4.15
C ASP A 82 10.19 0.74 2.64
N LYS A 83 10.08 -0.44 2.00
CA LYS A 83 10.16 -0.60 0.54
C LYS A 83 9.09 -1.59 0.08
N PHE A 84 8.14 -1.10 -0.70
CA PHE A 84 7.03 -1.91 -1.19
C PHE A 84 6.67 -1.54 -2.64
N CYS A 85 5.88 -2.40 -3.28
CA CYS A 85 5.28 -2.15 -4.58
C CYS A 85 3.76 -2.27 -4.47
N PHE A 86 3.04 -1.25 -4.92
CA PHE A 86 1.61 -1.31 -5.10
C PHE A 86 1.30 -1.84 -6.49
N GLU A 87 0.74 -3.04 -6.56
CA GLU A 87 0.42 -3.78 -7.79
C GLU A 87 -1.03 -3.59 -8.22
N GLY A 88 -1.89 -3.09 -7.31
CA GLY A 88 -3.33 -2.96 -7.57
C GLY A 88 -3.98 -4.31 -7.86
N PHE A 89 -4.91 -4.33 -8.82
CA PHE A 89 -5.57 -5.58 -9.23
C PHE A 89 -4.72 -6.36 -10.24
N LEU A 90 -4.48 -7.64 -9.94
CA LEU A 90 -3.84 -8.55 -10.89
C LEU A 90 -4.70 -8.71 -12.17
N PRO A 91 -4.07 -8.92 -13.35
CA PRO A 91 -4.80 -9.21 -14.58
C PRO A 91 -5.78 -10.36 -14.38
N GLN A 92 -6.99 -10.24 -14.94
CA GLN A 92 -8.03 -11.25 -14.72
C GLN A 92 -7.78 -12.56 -15.51
N LYS A 93 -7.23 -12.46 -16.72
CA LYS A 93 -6.98 -13.59 -17.65
C LYS A 93 -5.60 -13.49 -18.28
N LYS A 94 -5.49 -12.80 -19.42
CA LYS A 94 -4.24 -12.70 -20.20
C LYS A 94 -3.15 -11.98 -19.40
N GLY A 95 -1.95 -12.57 -19.33
CA GLY A 95 -0.80 -12.00 -18.62
C GLY A 95 -0.77 -12.25 -17.10
N ARG A 96 -1.81 -12.84 -16.51
CA ARG A 96 -1.87 -13.08 -15.06
C ARG A 96 -0.79 -14.04 -14.57
N GLN A 97 -0.61 -15.17 -15.25
CA GLN A 97 0.43 -16.15 -14.92
C GLN A 97 1.82 -15.53 -14.99
N THR A 98 2.15 -14.91 -16.13
CA THR A 98 3.45 -14.26 -16.32
C THR A 98 3.72 -13.19 -15.27
N ARG A 99 2.68 -12.42 -14.89
CA ARG A 99 2.82 -11.42 -13.82
C ARG A 99 3.13 -12.06 -12.47
N LEU A 100 2.42 -13.13 -12.10
CA LEU A 100 2.68 -13.87 -10.87
C LEU A 100 4.09 -14.48 -10.84
N GLU A 101 4.56 -15.07 -11.94
CA GLU A 101 5.92 -15.59 -12.06
C GLU A 101 7.00 -14.51 -11.88
N GLN A 102 6.78 -13.32 -12.44
CA GLN A 102 7.66 -12.17 -12.26
C GLN A 102 7.68 -11.70 -10.80
N LEU A 103 6.50 -11.55 -10.22
CA LEU A 103 6.33 -11.05 -8.85
C LEU A 103 6.83 -12.03 -7.79
N SER A 104 6.82 -13.34 -8.06
CA SER A 104 7.31 -14.35 -7.10
C SER A 104 8.77 -14.14 -6.71
N ARG A 105 9.55 -13.49 -7.58
CA ARG A 105 10.97 -13.16 -7.38
C ARG A 105 11.21 -11.74 -6.87
N ALA A 106 10.15 -10.96 -6.64
CA ALA A 106 10.29 -9.58 -6.19
C ALA A 106 10.84 -9.54 -4.74
N PRO A 107 11.86 -8.71 -4.47
CA PRO A 107 12.49 -8.65 -3.14
C PRO A 107 11.72 -7.76 -2.14
N ARG A 108 10.70 -7.04 -2.60
CA ARG A 108 9.96 -6.06 -1.82
C ARG A 108 8.59 -6.57 -1.45
N THR A 109 8.02 -6.08 -0.37
CA THR A 109 6.61 -6.29 -0.04
C THR A 109 5.72 -5.82 -1.17
N MET A 110 4.75 -6.64 -1.54
CA MET A 110 3.81 -6.39 -2.63
C MET A 110 2.40 -6.22 -2.08
N ILE A 111 1.64 -5.31 -2.69
CA ILE A 111 0.30 -4.97 -2.26
C ILE A 111 -0.67 -5.16 -3.42
N PHE A 112 -1.69 -5.97 -3.21
CA PHE A 112 -2.72 -6.26 -4.20
C PHE A 112 -4.09 -5.83 -3.69
N TYR A 113 -4.92 -5.29 -4.56
CA TYR A 113 -6.36 -5.24 -4.36
C TYR A 113 -7.00 -6.49 -4.95
N GLU A 114 -8.00 -7.04 -4.27
CA GLU A 114 -8.70 -8.19 -4.80
C GLU A 114 -10.19 -8.17 -4.42
N SER A 115 -11.00 -8.74 -5.30
CA SER A 115 -12.44 -8.89 -5.04
C SER A 115 -12.71 -10.16 -4.22
N PRO A 116 -13.79 -10.19 -3.42
CA PRO A 116 -14.13 -11.36 -2.61
C PRO A 116 -14.31 -12.62 -3.45
N ARG A 117 -14.82 -12.48 -4.68
CA ARG A 117 -15.04 -13.62 -5.60
C ARG A 117 -13.75 -14.27 -6.11
N ARG A 118 -12.60 -13.61 -5.96
CA ARG A 118 -11.32 -14.07 -6.49
C ARG A 118 -10.25 -14.28 -5.44
N VAL A 119 -10.50 -13.86 -4.19
CA VAL A 119 -9.50 -13.90 -3.14
C VAL A 119 -8.93 -15.31 -2.92
N VAL A 120 -9.78 -16.33 -2.81
CA VAL A 120 -9.34 -17.72 -2.63
C VAL A 120 -8.46 -18.15 -3.81
N LYS A 121 -8.95 -17.97 -5.04
CA LYS A 121 -8.17 -18.29 -6.24
C LYS A 121 -6.84 -17.55 -6.32
N THR A 122 -6.79 -16.31 -5.85
CA THR A 122 -5.55 -15.53 -5.82
C THR A 122 -4.59 -16.10 -4.79
N LEU A 123 -5.07 -16.50 -3.61
CA LEU A 123 -4.27 -17.14 -2.57
C LEU A 123 -3.75 -18.52 -3.02
N GLU A 124 -4.57 -19.34 -3.69
CA GLU A 124 -4.14 -20.60 -4.33
C GLU A 124 -2.96 -20.36 -5.31
N GLN A 125 -3.06 -19.28 -6.10
CA GLN A 125 -2.00 -18.92 -7.03
C GLN A 125 -0.76 -18.38 -6.31
N LEU A 126 -0.91 -17.66 -5.21
CA LEU A 126 0.23 -17.27 -4.37
C LEU A 126 0.92 -18.51 -3.80
N CYS A 127 0.20 -19.50 -3.27
CA CYS A 127 0.80 -20.78 -2.85
C CYS A 127 1.57 -21.44 -3.99
N LYS A 128 0.98 -21.49 -5.18
CA LYS A 128 1.60 -22.15 -6.36
C LYS A 128 2.86 -21.45 -6.86
N TYR A 129 2.84 -20.13 -6.98
CA TYR A 129 3.93 -19.37 -7.64
C TYR A 129 4.94 -18.78 -6.65
N PHE A 130 4.52 -18.47 -5.42
CA PHE A 130 5.37 -17.83 -4.41
C PHE A 130 5.82 -18.81 -3.32
N GLY A 131 5.17 -19.98 -3.26
CA GLY A 131 5.38 -21.00 -2.22
C GLY A 131 4.38 -20.88 -1.07
N GLU A 132 4.02 -22.02 -0.47
CA GLU A 132 3.04 -22.13 0.59
C GLU A 132 3.44 -21.35 1.86
N GLU A 133 4.74 -21.30 2.16
CA GLU A 133 5.32 -20.63 3.32
C GLU A 133 5.50 -19.11 3.16
N ARG A 134 5.16 -18.53 2.00
CA ARG A 134 5.24 -17.10 1.77
C ARG A 134 4.34 -16.35 2.75
N ARG A 135 4.91 -15.39 3.48
CA ARG A 135 4.13 -14.60 4.44
C ARG A 135 3.14 -13.69 3.74
N VAL A 136 1.90 -13.76 4.18
CA VAL A 136 0.76 -13.03 3.62
C VAL A 136 -0.07 -12.40 4.74
N SER A 137 -0.62 -11.23 4.49
CA SER A 137 -1.69 -10.64 5.27
C SER A 137 -2.84 -10.27 4.34
N ALA A 138 -4.02 -10.83 4.57
CA ALA A 138 -5.24 -10.47 3.86
C ALA A 138 -6.12 -9.64 4.77
N CYS A 139 -6.29 -8.35 4.41
CA CYS A 139 -7.12 -7.40 5.14
C CYS A 139 -8.40 -7.17 4.34
N ARG A 140 -9.56 -7.27 4.98
CA ARG A 140 -10.84 -6.97 4.36
C ARG A 140 -11.56 -5.85 5.08
N GLU A 141 -12.39 -5.10 4.35
CA GLU A 141 -13.31 -4.10 4.87
C GLU A 141 -12.63 -3.10 5.82
N ILE A 142 -11.40 -2.68 5.50
CA ILE A 142 -10.60 -1.75 6.32
C ILE A 142 -11.41 -0.48 6.61
N SER A 143 -11.41 -0.04 7.87
CA SER A 143 -12.16 1.10 8.41
C SER A 143 -13.70 0.92 8.39
N LYS A 144 -14.20 -0.29 8.15
CA LYS A 144 -15.62 -0.61 8.16
C LYS A 144 -15.98 -1.54 9.32
N VAL A 145 -17.27 -1.75 9.54
CA VAL A 145 -17.80 -2.57 10.65
C VAL A 145 -17.28 -4.01 10.66
N TYR A 146 -17.03 -4.56 9.47
CA TYR A 146 -16.58 -5.95 9.31
C TYR A 146 -15.09 -6.03 8.96
N GLU A 147 -14.29 -5.10 9.46
CA GLU A 147 -12.85 -5.15 9.29
C GLU A 147 -12.26 -6.42 9.88
N GLU A 148 -11.42 -7.10 9.10
CA GLU A 148 -10.69 -8.28 9.53
C GLU A 148 -9.31 -8.32 8.87
N SER A 149 -8.32 -8.81 9.60
CA SER A 149 -6.98 -9.01 9.08
C SER A 149 -6.48 -10.40 9.45
N VAL A 150 -6.34 -11.27 8.45
CA VAL A 150 -5.81 -12.64 8.59
C VAL A 150 -4.36 -12.65 8.14
N ARG A 151 -3.47 -13.10 9.03
CA ARG A 151 -2.01 -13.10 8.82
C ARG A 151 -1.47 -14.50 9.00
N GLY A 152 -0.54 -14.90 8.14
CA GLY A 152 0.07 -16.22 8.22
C GLY A 152 0.92 -16.52 6.99
N THR A 153 1.12 -17.79 6.71
CA THR A 153 1.62 -18.27 5.44
C THR A 153 0.53 -18.16 4.36
N ALA A 154 0.90 -18.19 3.10
CA ALA A 154 -0.06 -18.16 1.99
C ALA A 154 -1.06 -19.31 2.11
N LYS A 155 -0.60 -20.48 2.60
CA LYS A 155 -1.44 -21.66 2.84
C LYS A 155 -2.45 -21.42 3.97
N GLU A 156 -2.01 -20.98 5.14
CA GLU A 156 -2.89 -20.71 6.29
C GLU A 156 -3.96 -19.69 5.96
N VAL A 157 -3.58 -18.59 5.26
CA VAL A 157 -4.54 -17.55 4.86
C VAL A 157 -5.50 -18.06 3.80
N MET A 158 -5.05 -18.90 2.88
CA MET A 158 -5.90 -19.55 1.87
C MET A 158 -6.91 -20.47 2.54
N GLU A 159 -6.48 -21.35 3.45
CA GLU A 159 -7.34 -22.30 4.16
C GLU A 159 -8.43 -21.57 4.96
N HIS A 160 -8.07 -20.49 5.66
CA HIS A 160 -9.03 -19.64 6.37
C HIS A 160 -10.17 -19.15 5.46
N PHE A 161 -9.85 -18.62 4.27
CA PHE A 161 -10.87 -18.11 3.34
C PHE A 161 -11.53 -19.19 2.47
N MET A 162 -11.05 -20.41 2.49
CA MET A 162 -11.80 -21.56 1.97
C MET A 162 -12.91 -22.01 2.95
N GLU A 163 -12.67 -21.90 4.25
CA GLU A 163 -13.65 -22.23 5.29
C GLU A 163 -14.65 -21.08 5.54
N THR A 164 -14.16 -19.84 5.45
CA THR A 164 -14.96 -18.63 5.70
C THR A 164 -15.22 -17.90 4.38
N GLU A 165 -16.48 -17.85 3.93
CA GLU A 165 -16.85 -17.20 2.66
C GLU A 165 -16.35 -15.74 2.61
N PRO A 166 -15.47 -15.38 1.65
CA PRO A 166 -14.95 -14.02 1.54
C PRO A 166 -16.05 -13.03 1.14
N LYS A 167 -16.16 -11.92 1.90
CA LYS A 167 -17.11 -10.82 1.63
C LYS A 167 -16.39 -9.49 1.74
N GLY A 168 -16.86 -8.49 0.99
CA GLY A 168 -16.31 -7.14 1.02
C GLY A 168 -15.06 -6.95 0.16
N GLU A 169 -14.30 -5.90 0.41
CA GLU A 169 -13.13 -5.50 -0.36
C GLU A 169 -11.85 -5.97 0.34
N PHE A 170 -10.91 -6.48 -0.44
CA PHE A 170 -9.67 -7.06 0.08
C PHE A 170 -8.42 -6.28 -0.35
N VAL A 171 -7.51 -6.14 0.61
CA VAL A 171 -6.12 -5.78 0.38
C VAL A 171 -5.24 -6.96 0.80
N ILE A 172 -4.47 -7.51 -0.12
CA ILE A 172 -3.56 -8.62 0.15
C ILE A 172 -2.13 -8.09 0.15
N ILE A 173 -1.43 -8.26 1.26
CA ILE A 173 -0.03 -7.89 1.41
C ILE A 173 0.80 -9.18 1.38
N VAL A 174 1.83 -9.23 0.56
CA VAL A 174 2.69 -10.40 0.38
C VAL A 174 4.15 -9.99 0.60
N SER A 175 4.87 -10.75 1.40
CA SER A 175 6.30 -10.50 1.62
C SER A 175 7.12 -10.65 0.33
N GLY A 176 8.26 -10.00 0.28
CA GLY A 176 9.25 -10.20 -0.77
C GLY A 176 9.85 -11.61 -0.76
N CYS A 177 10.72 -11.89 -1.71
CA CYS A 177 11.44 -13.16 -1.81
C CYS A 177 12.43 -13.32 -0.65
N THR A 178 12.34 -14.42 0.10
CA THR A 178 13.13 -14.69 1.32
C THR A 178 14.64 -14.77 1.09
N GLU A 179 15.08 -15.28 -0.05
CA GLU A 179 16.51 -15.37 -0.36
C GLU A 179 17.23 -14.01 -0.36
N LEU A 180 16.51 -12.95 -0.74
CA LEU A 180 17.06 -11.60 -0.71
C LEU A 180 16.87 -10.92 0.65
N GLN A 181 15.88 -11.33 1.45
CA GLN A 181 15.71 -10.87 2.83
C GLN A 181 16.81 -11.43 3.73
N ASP A 182 17.18 -12.71 3.56
CA ASP A 182 18.32 -13.32 4.27
C ASP A 182 19.65 -12.66 3.90
N TYR A 183 19.79 -12.18 2.66
CA TYR A 183 20.97 -11.43 2.23
C TYR A 183 21.02 -10.04 2.86
N ALA A 184 19.90 -9.33 2.94
CA ALA A 184 19.79 -8.04 3.61
C ALA A 184 20.03 -8.17 5.13
N ALA A 185 19.44 -9.16 5.78
CA ALA A 185 19.66 -9.44 7.21
C ALA A 185 21.12 -9.81 7.54
N LYS A 186 21.81 -10.51 6.64
CA LYS A 186 23.25 -10.81 6.77
C LYS A 186 24.11 -9.56 6.56
N ALA A 187 23.76 -8.73 5.60
CA ALA A 187 24.45 -7.45 5.33
C ALA A 187 24.30 -6.48 6.51
N ASP A 188 23.13 -6.40 7.12
CA ASP A 188 22.87 -5.58 8.31
C ASP A 188 23.63 -6.11 9.54
N THR A 189 23.75 -7.43 9.69
CA THR A 189 24.55 -8.06 10.76
C THR A 189 26.04 -7.88 10.55
N GLU A 190 26.55 -7.89 9.33
CA GLU A 190 27.96 -7.58 9.03
C GLU A 190 28.26 -6.07 9.23
N SER A 191 27.34 -5.19 8.79
CA SER A 191 27.44 -3.75 9.04
C SER A 191 27.43 -3.42 10.54
N ALA A 192 26.60 -4.11 11.32
CA ALA A 192 26.56 -3.93 12.78
C ALA A 192 27.85 -4.39 13.47
N LYS A 193 28.49 -5.44 12.96
CA LYS A 193 29.79 -5.94 13.48
C LYS A 193 30.96 -5.02 13.15
N THR A 194 30.88 -4.24 12.08
CA THR A 194 31.88 -3.28 11.62
C THR A 194 31.60 -1.85 12.09
N ALA A 195 30.41 -1.58 12.62
CA ALA A 195 30.06 -0.28 13.16
C ALA A 195 30.89 0.00 14.41
N LYS A 196 31.72 1.04 14.36
CA LYS A 196 32.38 1.58 15.56
C LYS A 196 31.31 2.00 16.57
N PRO A 197 31.54 1.79 17.87
CA PRO A 197 30.57 2.20 18.89
C PRO A 197 30.25 3.68 18.69
N VAL A 198 28.97 3.98 18.55
CA VAL A 198 28.45 5.35 18.43
C VAL A 198 28.86 6.05 19.74
N ARG A 199 29.75 7.04 19.65
CA ARG A 199 30.10 7.85 20.80
C ARG A 199 28.86 8.58 21.29
N GLU A 200 28.51 8.34 22.55
CA GLU A 200 27.44 9.06 23.23
C GLU A 200 27.54 10.56 22.95
N SER A 201 26.49 11.17 22.44
CA SER A 201 26.48 12.59 22.15
C SER A 201 26.57 13.40 23.46
N LYS A 202 27.14 14.60 23.41
CA LYS A 202 27.18 15.51 24.57
C LYS A 202 25.78 15.76 25.17
N TYR A 203 24.76 15.69 24.38
CA TYR A 203 23.37 15.85 24.81
C TYR A 203 22.87 14.62 25.60
N GLN A 204 23.10 13.43 25.09
CA GLN A 204 22.71 12.17 25.78
C GLN A 204 23.43 12.01 27.12
N ARG A 205 24.73 12.33 27.16
CA ARG A 205 25.53 12.34 28.40
C ARG A 205 24.96 13.32 29.43
N LYS A 206 24.58 14.52 28.99
CA LYS A 206 24.02 15.55 29.88
C LYS A 206 22.62 15.20 30.39
N MET A 207 21.83 14.45 29.61
CA MET A 207 20.50 13.96 30.06
C MET A 207 20.67 12.86 31.10
N ARG A 208 21.56 11.90 30.90
CA ARG A 208 21.85 10.85 31.88
C ARG A 208 22.39 11.42 33.19
N GLU A 209 23.33 12.37 33.14
CA GLU A 209 23.87 13.04 34.33
C GLU A 209 22.78 13.80 35.11
N ARG A 210 21.72 14.32 34.43
CA ARG A 210 20.56 14.93 35.10
C ARG A 210 19.66 13.88 35.74
N GLU A 211 19.36 12.79 35.08
CA GLU A 211 18.55 11.69 35.61
C GLU A 211 19.21 11.04 36.84
N GLU A 212 20.53 10.92 36.86
CA GLU A 212 21.29 10.45 38.01
C GLU A 212 21.23 11.44 39.21
N GLN A 213 21.29 12.74 38.96
CA GLN A 213 21.17 13.77 39.99
C GLN A 213 19.76 13.88 40.57
N ASP A 214 18.73 13.77 39.70
CA ASP A 214 17.33 13.82 40.14
C ASP A 214 16.93 12.54 40.92
N GLY A 215 17.57 11.40 40.63
CA GLY A 215 17.39 10.16 41.37
C GLY A 215 18.01 10.14 42.75
N GLU A 216 19.13 10.82 42.97
CA GLU A 216 19.76 10.94 44.30
C GLU A 216 19.03 11.90 45.22
N THR A 217 18.34 12.90 44.68
CA THR A 217 17.55 13.87 45.47
C THR A 217 16.19 13.33 45.92
N ALA A 218 15.71 12.22 45.33
CA ALA A 218 14.43 11.61 45.68
C ALA A 218 14.52 10.53 46.79
N THR A 219 15.74 10.29 47.32
CA THR A 219 15.98 9.20 48.32
C THR A 219 16.44 9.77 49.70
N LEU A 220 16.30 11.07 49.94
CA LEU A 220 16.48 11.78 51.23
C LEU A 220 15.15 12.38 51.64
#